data_218a5c870ce3ece8a87e12566fac54d4
#
_entry.id   218a5c870ce3ece8a87e12566fac54d4
#
_cell.length_a   1.000
_cell.length_b   1.000
_cell.length_c   1.000
_cell.angle_alpha   90.00
_cell.angle_beta   90.00
_cell.angle_gamma   90.00
#
_symmetry.space_group_name_H-M   'P 1'
#
loop_
_entity.id
_entity.type
_entity.pdbx_description
1 polymer ?
#
loop_
_entity_poly.entity_id
_entity_poly.type
_entity_poly.pdbx_seq_one_letter_code
_entity_poly.pdbx_strand_id
1 'polypeptide(L)'
;MGDETEIGFAGAPDRPGHPGGGPGEQSPLQARAQFLKNRSWELVTSLNQGACATGGAQHGFNRETQETCASEWAEKQTQSLSLEETIEFLRRCHRGAPFLFFNGNTFADVGRQLAGALFADLPTGRRREVMSAIAHYIAGVLDRESMVEIVESLCEAAEFILRGEVELPPAARASK
;
A
#
# COMPACT_ATOMS: atom_id res chain seq x y z
N MET A 1 -17.87 12.38 75.90
CA MET A 1 -16.48 12.74 75.94
C MET A 1 -15.90 12.16 74.73
N GLY A 2 -15.89 12.98 73.69
CA GLY A 2 -15.36 12.67 72.36
C GLY A 2 -13.97 13.19 72.27
N ASP A 3 -13.20 12.63 71.44
CA ASP A 3 -11.94 13.18 71.03
C ASP A 3 -11.94 13.22 69.51
N GLU A 4 -12.09 14.41 68.99
CA GLU A 4 -12.03 14.70 67.54
C GLU A 4 -10.57 14.90 67.16
N THR A 5 -10.02 13.93 66.48
CA THR A 5 -8.68 14.08 65.87
C THR A 5 -8.84 14.54 64.45
N GLU A 6 -8.62 15.84 64.20
CA GLU A 6 -8.41 16.43 62.87
C GLU A 6 -7.17 15.80 62.20
N ILE A 7 -7.39 15.14 61.08
CA ILE A 7 -6.29 14.72 60.21
C ILE A 7 -6.17 15.74 59.07
N GLY A 8 -5.09 16.54 59.15
CA GLY A 8 -4.73 17.52 58.16
C GLY A 8 -4.51 16.90 56.78
N PHE A 9 -5.20 17.46 55.80
CA PHE A 9 -5.01 17.15 54.39
C PHE A 9 -3.70 17.80 53.90
N ALA A 10 -2.65 17.00 53.77
CA ALA A 10 -1.41 17.38 53.14
C ALA A 10 -1.63 17.48 51.60
N GLY A 11 -1.21 18.62 51.05
CA GLY A 11 -1.36 18.96 49.63
C GLY A 11 -0.78 17.91 48.69
N ALA A 12 -1.52 17.63 47.64
CA ALA A 12 -1.08 16.80 46.52
C ALA A 12 0.02 17.52 45.75
N PRO A 13 1.09 16.81 45.36
CA PRO A 13 2.12 17.39 44.51
C PRO A 13 1.58 17.67 43.09
N ASP A 14 1.92 18.86 42.61
CA ASP A 14 1.72 19.28 41.20
C ASP A 14 2.13 18.17 40.22
N ARG A 15 1.16 17.75 39.42
CA ARG A 15 1.43 16.91 38.25
C ARG A 15 2.09 17.79 37.19
N PRO A 16 3.31 17.42 36.70
CA PRO A 16 3.89 18.10 35.56
C PRO A 16 2.96 17.94 34.33
N GLY A 17 2.65 19.05 33.70
CA GLY A 17 1.78 19.11 32.54
C GLY A 17 2.22 18.14 31.45
N HIS A 18 1.27 17.34 30.98
CA HIS A 18 1.44 16.62 29.71
C HIS A 18 1.69 17.64 28.61
N PRO A 19 2.79 17.52 27.84
CA PRO A 19 2.89 18.26 26.59
C PRO A 19 1.75 17.74 25.70
N GLY A 20 0.84 18.65 25.34
CA GLY A 20 -0.22 18.37 24.39
C GLY A 20 0.39 17.79 23.13
N GLY A 21 0.09 16.53 22.84
CA GLY A 21 0.33 15.92 21.54
C GLY A 21 -0.47 16.75 20.53
N GLY A 22 0.23 17.51 19.71
CA GLY A 22 -0.34 18.17 18.56
C GLY A 22 -1.00 17.11 17.66
N PRO A 23 -1.95 17.51 16.79
CA PRO A 23 -2.58 16.62 15.85
C PRO A 23 -1.47 15.88 15.10
N GLY A 24 -1.49 14.53 15.16
CA GLY A 24 -0.44 13.67 14.63
C GLY A 24 -0.01 14.15 13.25
N GLU A 25 1.28 14.46 13.11
CA GLU A 25 1.89 14.66 11.81
C GLU A 25 1.57 13.43 10.97
N GLN A 26 0.62 13.59 10.05
CA GLN A 26 0.37 12.60 9.02
C GLN A 26 1.69 12.45 8.28
N SER A 27 2.30 11.27 8.37
CA SER A 27 3.50 10.95 7.58
C SER A 27 3.24 11.36 6.14
N PRO A 28 4.09 12.21 5.55
CA PRO A 28 3.87 12.65 4.18
C PRO A 28 3.75 11.40 3.31
N LEU A 29 2.63 11.32 2.56
CA LEU A 29 2.39 10.26 1.59
C LEU A 29 3.64 10.14 0.72
N GLN A 30 4.34 9.03 0.82
CA GLN A 30 5.57 8.83 0.06
C GLN A 30 5.20 8.59 -1.40
N ALA A 31 5.48 9.59 -2.23
CA ALA A 31 5.28 9.54 -3.66
C ALA A 31 6.07 8.39 -4.31
N ARG A 32 7.27 8.13 -3.79
CA ARG A 32 8.14 7.03 -4.22
C ARG A 32 8.64 6.27 -2.99
N ALA A 33 8.59 4.95 -3.03
CA ALA A 33 9.03 4.10 -1.93
C ALA A 33 9.53 2.74 -2.44
N GLN A 34 10.19 2.00 -1.56
CA GLN A 34 10.53 0.59 -1.81
C GLN A 34 9.31 -0.30 -1.54
N PHE A 35 8.26 -0.17 -2.36
CA PHE A 35 6.98 -0.85 -2.14
C PHE A 35 7.09 -2.37 -2.06
N LEU A 36 8.10 -2.96 -2.70
CA LEU A 36 8.32 -4.39 -2.72
C LEU A 36 9.35 -4.89 -1.68
N LYS A 37 9.95 -3.99 -0.88
CA LYS A 37 11.02 -4.34 0.07
C LYS A 37 10.69 -5.54 0.97
N ASN A 38 9.47 -5.58 1.50
CA ASN A 38 9.04 -6.63 2.43
C ASN A 38 8.21 -7.73 1.74
N ARG A 39 8.33 -7.85 0.41
CA ARG A 39 7.59 -8.83 -0.39
C ARG A 39 8.57 -9.68 -1.17
N SER A 40 9.09 -10.72 -0.53
CA SER A 40 10.04 -11.62 -1.18
C SER A 40 9.38 -12.44 -2.29
N TRP A 41 10.18 -12.98 -3.19
CA TRP A 41 9.69 -13.88 -4.23
C TRP A 41 9.03 -15.14 -3.66
N GLU A 42 9.53 -15.62 -2.50
CA GLU A 42 8.95 -16.74 -1.76
C GLU A 42 7.54 -16.41 -1.27
N LEU A 43 7.31 -15.16 -0.83
CA LEU A 43 5.96 -14.71 -0.46
C LEU A 43 5.02 -14.73 -1.67
N VAL A 44 5.47 -14.23 -2.83
CA VAL A 44 4.70 -14.26 -4.08
C VAL A 44 4.39 -15.70 -4.49
N THR A 45 5.37 -16.59 -4.39
CA THR A 45 5.20 -18.02 -4.63
C THR A 45 4.14 -18.63 -3.70
N SER A 46 4.18 -18.28 -2.41
CA SER A 46 3.19 -18.77 -1.43
C SER A 46 1.77 -18.26 -1.75
N LEU A 47 1.63 -17.03 -2.22
CA LEU A 47 0.33 -16.51 -2.68
C LEU A 47 -0.18 -17.31 -3.88
N ASN A 48 0.69 -17.64 -4.84
CA ASN A 48 0.32 -18.48 -5.98
C ASN A 48 -0.08 -19.90 -5.54
N GLN A 49 0.66 -20.50 -4.61
CA GLN A 49 0.30 -21.80 -4.04
C GLN A 49 -1.11 -21.78 -3.41
N GLY A 50 -1.42 -20.72 -2.65
CA GLY A 50 -2.74 -20.52 -2.07
C GLY A 50 -3.84 -20.38 -3.13
N ALA A 51 -3.58 -19.61 -4.20
CA ALA A 51 -4.50 -19.44 -5.31
C ALA A 51 -4.73 -20.79 -6.05
N CYS A 52 -3.67 -21.58 -6.27
CA CYS A 52 -3.77 -22.91 -6.86
C CYS A 52 -4.58 -23.86 -5.98
N ALA A 53 -4.33 -23.89 -4.67
CA ALA A 53 -5.07 -24.73 -3.74
C ALA A 53 -6.58 -24.39 -3.73
N THR A 54 -6.91 -23.09 -3.72
CA THR A 54 -8.30 -22.62 -3.78
C THR A 54 -8.97 -22.94 -5.11
N GLY A 55 -8.23 -22.82 -6.23
CA GLY A 55 -8.73 -23.06 -7.58
C GLY A 55 -8.67 -24.52 -8.03
N GLY A 56 -8.21 -25.45 -7.19
CA GLY A 56 -8.11 -26.87 -7.50
C GLY A 56 -7.04 -27.21 -8.54
N ALA A 57 -5.99 -26.38 -8.67
CA ALA A 57 -4.88 -26.61 -9.59
C ALA A 57 -3.59 -27.00 -8.83
N GLN A 58 -2.73 -27.76 -9.49
CA GLN A 58 -1.41 -28.03 -8.95
C GLN A 58 -0.48 -26.84 -9.18
N HIS A 59 0.17 -26.35 -8.11
CA HIS A 59 1.20 -25.33 -8.22
C HIS A 59 2.38 -25.81 -9.07
N GLY A 60 2.93 -24.91 -9.89
CA GLY A 60 4.13 -25.18 -10.68
C GLY A 60 4.68 -23.90 -11.31
N PHE A 61 5.93 -23.94 -11.71
CA PHE A 61 6.63 -22.84 -12.36
C PHE A 61 6.69 -23.01 -13.87
N ASN A 62 6.60 -21.89 -14.58
CA ASN A 62 6.96 -21.82 -15.99
C ASN A 62 8.50 -21.74 -16.09
N ARG A 63 9.12 -22.77 -16.62
CA ARG A 63 10.59 -22.89 -16.71
C ARG A 63 11.28 -21.79 -17.54
N GLU A 64 10.55 -21.21 -18.49
CA GLU A 64 11.11 -20.21 -19.40
C GLU A 64 11.15 -18.81 -18.80
N THR A 65 10.20 -18.48 -17.90
CA THR A 65 9.99 -17.11 -17.44
C THR A 65 10.20 -16.92 -15.93
N GLN A 66 10.19 -17.99 -15.14
CA GLN A 66 10.25 -17.92 -13.69
C GLN A 66 11.57 -17.30 -13.20
N GLU A 67 12.71 -17.71 -13.73
CA GLU A 67 14.01 -17.20 -13.30
C GLU A 67 14.18 -15.72 -13.62
N THR A 68 13.76 -15.31 -14.82
CA THR A 68 13.79 -13.91 -15.25
C THR A 68 12.89 -13.06 -14.36
N CYS A 69 11.67 -13.49 -14.10
CA CYS A 69 10.75 -12.76 -13.25
C CYS A 69 11.25 -12.67 -11.80
N ALA A 70 11.83 -13.73 -11.24
CA ALA A 70 12.41 -13.73 -9.90
C ALA A 70 13.62 -12.78 -9.80
N SER A 71 14.48 -12.74 -10.82
CA SER A 71 15.62 -11.83 -10.89
C SER A 71 15.19 -10.36 -10.97
N GLU A 72 14.24 -10.03 -11.87
CA GLU A 72 13.66 -8.68 -11.95
C GLU A 72 12.96 -8.29 -10.65
N TRP A 73 12.30 -9.24 -9.97
CA TRP A 73 11.68 -8.99 -8.69
C TRP A 73 12.70 -8.57 -7.63
N ALA A 74 13.80 -9.31 -7.51
CA ALA A 74 14.87 -9.01 -6.57
C ALA A 74 15.48 -7.61 -6.81
N GLU A 75 15.64 -7.22 -8.08
CA GLU A 75 16.08 -5.88 -8.46
C GLU A 75 15.06 -4.81 -8.00
N LYS A 76 13.78 -5.02 -8.30
CA LYS A 76 12.71 -4.07 -7.97
C LYS A 76 12.47 -3.92 -6.47
N GLN A 77 12.80 -4.93 -5.66
CA GLN A 77 12.72 -4.82 -4.20
C GLN A 77 13.61 -3.74 -3.61
N THR A 78 14.74 -3.44 -4.26
CA THR A 78 15.72 -2.45 -3.79
C THR A 78 15.47 -1.06 -4.36
N GLN A 79 14.61 -0.92 -5.37
CA GLN A 79 14.35 0.34 -6.06
C GLN A 79 13.24 1.14 -5.36
N SER A 80 13.41 2.47 -5.35
CA SER A 80 12.34 3.41 -4.99
C SER A 80 11.51 3.69 -6.24
N LEU A 81 10.28 3.21 -6.24
CA LEU A 81 9.34 3.28 -7.36
C LEU A 81 8.14 4.15 -7.00
N SER A 82 7.46 4.73 -7.99
CA SER A 82 6.10 5.21 -7.78
C SER A 82 5.13 4.04 -7.68
N LEU A 83 3.91 4.30 -7.20
CA LEU A 83 2.88 3.25 -7.18
C LEU A 83 2.56 2.78 -8.61
N GLU A 84 2.50 3.71 -9.58
CA GLU A 84 2.24 3.38 -10.99
C GLU A 84 3.33 2.47 -11.56
N GLU A 85 4.62 2.82 -11.36
CA GLU A 85 5.74 1.97 -11.78
C GLU A 85 5.67 0.57 -11.16
N THR A 86 5.25 0.48 -9.90
CA THR A 86 5.08 -0.79 -9.19
C THR A 86 3.93 -1.60 -9.78
N ILE A 87 2.78 -0.97 -10.04
CA ILE A 87 1.60 -1.60 -10.64
C ILE A 87 1.92 -2.11 -12.06
N GLU A 88 2.64 -1.31 -12.87
CA GLU A 88 3.09 -1.72 -14.20
C GLU A 88 4.04 -2.92 -14.15
N PHE A 89 4.93 -2.93 -13.17
CA PHE A 89 5.81 -4.09 -12.95
C PHE A 89 5.00 -5.34 -12.60
N LEU A 90 4.04 -5.25 -11.69
CA LEU A 90 3.17 -6.38 -11.33
C LEU A 90 2.37 -6.89 -12.54
N ARG A 91 1.87 -5.99 -13.38
CA ARG A 91 1.19 -6.34 -14.64
C ARG A 91 2.13 -7.05 -15.62
N ARG A 92 3.39 -6.62 -15.74
CA ARG A 92 4.39 -7.33 -16.57
C ARG A 92 4.67 -8.73 -16.02
N CYS A 93 4.82 -8.89 -14.71
CA CYS A 93 4.98 -10.22 -14.09
C CYS A 93 3.78 -11.12 -14.39
N HIS A 94 2.54 -10.59 -14.32
CA HIS A 94 1.35 -11.34 -14.73
C HIS A 94 1.46 -11.81 -16.19
N ARG A 95 1.82 -10.91 -17.12
CA ARG A 95 1.96 -11.24 -18.56
C ARG A 95 3.12 -12.21 -18.82
N GLY A 96 4.20 -12.11 -18.07
CA GLY A 96 5.34 -13.02 -18.14
C GLY A 96 5.02 -14.44 -17.67
N ALA A 97 3.91 -14.61 -16.96
CA ALA A 97 3.38 -15.90 -16.51
C ALA A 97 4.45 -16.82 -15.89
N PRO A 98 5.12 -16.41 -14.78
CA PRO A 98 6.17 -17.23 -14.13
C PRO A 98 5.63 -18.49 -13.45
N PHE A 99 4.32 -18.58 -13.24
CA PHE A 99 3.63 -19.77 -12.73
C PHE A 99 2.78 -20.42 -13.82
N LEU A 100 2.51 -21.70 -13.69
CA LEU A 100 1.65 -22.42 -14.65
C LEU A 100 0.19 -21.95 -14.60
N PHE A 101 -0.27 -21.53 -13.41
CA PHE A 101 -1.66 -21.11 -13.19
C PHE A 101 -1.75 -19.88 -12.29
N PHE A 102 -2.87 -19.18 -12.36
CA PHE A 102 -3.29 -18.09 -11.44
C PHE A 102 -2.34 -16.89 -11.34
N ASN A 103 -1.53 -16.60 -12.37
CA ASN A 103 -0.65 -15.45 -12.38
C ASN A 103 -1.43 -14.13 -12.15
N GLY A 104 -2.55 -13.94 -12.83
CA GLY A 104 -3.41 -12.77 -12.65
C GLY A 104 -3.86 -12.59 -11.19
N ASN A 105 -4.37 -13.64 -10.58
CA ASN A 105 -4.80 -13.63 -9.18
C ASN A 105 -3.64 -13.30 -8.23
N THR A 106 -2.49 -13.93 -8.44
CA THR A 106 -1.30 -13.75 -7.60
C THR A 106 -0.80 -12.31 -7.60
N PHE A 107 -0.55 -11.74 -8.77
CA PHE A 107 -0.03 -10.37 -8.86
C PHE A 107 -1.09 -9.31 -8.56
N ALA A 108 -2.36 -9.56 -8.87
CA ALA A 108 -3.47 -8.70 -8.45
C ALA A 108 -3.61 -8.66 -6.92
N ASP A 109 -3.37 -9.78 -6.23
CA ASP A 109 -3.43 -9.81 -4.77
C ASP A 109 -2.28 -9.03 -4.13
N VAL A 110 -1.07 -9.09 -4.67
CA VAL A 110 0.04 -8.22 -4.27
C VAL A 110 -0.35 -6.74 -4.45
N GLY A 111 -0.89 -6.36 -5.60
CA GLY A 111 -1.34 -4.99 -5.87
C GLY A 111 -2.46 -4.54 -4.93
N ARG A 112 -3.42 -5.41 -4.64
CA ARG A 112 -4.51 -5.15 -3.69
C ARG A 112 -3.99 -4.87 -2.29
N GLN A 113 -3.02 -5.66 -1.81
CA GLN A 113 -2.41 -5.46 -0.50
C GLN A 113 -1.61 -4.15 -0.43
N LEU A 114 -0.88 -3.78 -1.49
CA LEU A 114 -0.16 -2.51 -1.57
C LEU A 114 -1.14 -1.33 -1.54
N ALA A 115 -2.15 -1.35 -2.38
CA ALA A 115 -3.18 -0.32 -2.41
C ALA A 115 -3.91 -0.22 -1.07
N GLY A 116 -4.24 -1.34 -0.43
CA GLY A 116 -4.89 -1.35 0.88
C GLY A 116 -4.09 -0.69 1.99
N ALA A 117 -2.76 -0.77 1.93
CA ALA A 117 -1.87 -0.09 2.86
C ALA A 117 -1.73 1.41 2.55
N LEU A 118 -1.55 1.77 1.27
CA LEU A 118 -1.36 3.17 0.85
C LEU A 118 -2.62 4.02 1.00
N PHE A 119 -3.78 3.44 0.77
CA PHE A 119 -5.07 4.12 0.86
C PHE A 119 -5.82 3.79 2.17
N ALA A 120 -5.08 3.50 3.24
CA ALA A 120 -5.66 3.10 4.53
C ALA A 120 -6.59 4.17 5.13
N ASP A 121 -6.30 5.45 4.88
CA ASP A 121 -7.06 6.60 5.39
C ASP A 121 -8.36 6.87 4.63
N LEU A 122 -8.56 6.24 3.47
CA LEU A 122 -9.82 6.36 2.76
C LEU A 122 -10.95 5.61 3.48
N PRO A 123 -12.20 6.12 3.39
CA PRO A 123 -13.37 5.38 3.83
C PRO A 123 -13.40 3.97 3.23
N THR A 124 -13.82 2.98 4.01
CA THR A 124 -13.74 1.55 3.65
C THR A 124 -14.30 1.23 2.26
N GLY A 125 -15.41 1.86 1.86
CA GLY A 125 -16.01 1.69 0.53
C GLY A 125 -15.05 2.16 -0.58
N ARG A 126 -14.60 3.42 -0.50
CA ARG A 126 -13.67 4.00 -1.48
C ARG A 126 -12.35 3.24 -1.56
N ARG A 127 -11.79 2.90 -0.41
CA ARG A 127 -10.56 2.08 -0.35
C ARG A 127 -10.74 0.74 -1.08
N ARG A 128 -11.87 0.06 -0.88
CA ARG A 128 -12.16 -1.20 -1.56
C ARG A 128 -12.25 -1.04 -3.07
N GLU A 129 -12.85 0.04 -3.55
CA GLU A 129 -12.96 0.34 -4.98
C GLU A 129 -11.60 0.61 -5.59
N VAL A 130 -10.74 1.43 -4.96
CA VAL A 130 -9.35 1.66 -5.40
C VAL A 130 -8.56 0.34 -5.46
N MET A 131 -8.62 -0.46 -4.40
CA MET A 131 -7.96 -1.78 -4.37
C MET A 131 -8.44 -2.69 -5.49
N SER A 132 -9.74 -2.67 -5.80
CA SER A 132 -10.34 -3.46 -6.87
C SER A 132 -9.90 -2.97 -8.24
N ALA A 133 -9.90 -1.67 -8.50
CA ALA A 133 -9.48 -1.09 -9.77
C ALA A 133 -8.00 -1.44 -10.09
N ILE A 134 -7.10 -1.27 -9.13
CA ILE A 134 -5.68 -1.62 -9.26
C ILE A 134 -5.51 -3.13 -9.51
N ALA A 135 -6.21 -3.97 -8.76
CA ALA A 135 -6.15 -5.42 -8.93
C ALA A 135 -6.66 -5.87 -10.31
N HIS A 136 -7.76 -5.29 -10.78
CA HIS A 136 -8.33 -5.60 -12.10
C HIS A 136 -7.40 -5.12 -13.24
N TYR A 137 -6.74 -3.97 -13.07
CA TYR A 137 -5.76 -3.52 -14.03
C TYR A 137 -4.57 -4.50 -14.12
N ILE A 138 -4.01 -4.92 -13.00
CA ILE A 138 -2.90 -5.89 -12.95
C ILE A 138 -3.31 -7.21 -13.59
N ALA A 139 -4.51 -7.71 -13.31
CA ALA A 139 -5.06 -8.93 -13.88
C ALA A 139 -5.44 -8.82 -15.38
N GLY A 140 -5.36 -7.62 -15.96
CA GLY A 140 -5.69 -7.40 -17.37
C GLY A 140 -7.18 -7.30 -17.69
N VAL A 141 -8.01 -7.13 -16.67
CA VAL A 141 -9.48 -6.98 -16.79
C VAL A 141 -9.86 -5.53 -17.09
N LEU A 142 -9.08 -4.57 -16.57
CA LEU A 142 -9.30 -3.14 -16.74
C LEU A 142 -8.13 -2.54 -17.54
N ASP A 143 -8.37 -1.50 -18.34
CA ASP A 143 -7.30 -0.71 -18.96
C ASP A 143 -6.74 0.33 -17.99
N ARG A 144 -5.63 0.99 -18.41
CA ARG A 144 -4.92 1.96 -17.59
C ARG A 144 -5.75 3.22 -17.34
N GLU A 145 -6.39 3.73 -18.37
CA GLU A 145 -7.17 4.96 -18.33
C GLU A 145 -8.32 4.81 -17.34
N SER A 146 -9.07 3.72 -17.44
CA SER A 146 -10.17 3.42 -16.52
C SER A 146 -9.71 3.22 -15.08
N MET A 147 -8.56 2.56 -14.87
CA MET A 147 -7.99 2.39 -13.52
C MET A 147 -7.63 3.75 -12.91
N VAL A 148 -6.94 4.61 -13.67
CA VAL A 148 -6.55 5.95 -13.21
C VAL A 148 -7.77 6.81 -12.92
N GLU A 149 -8.76 6.85 -13.81
CA GLU A 149 -10.02 7.60 -13.61
C GLU A 149 -10.73 7.17 -12.32
N ILE A 150 -10.84 5.87 -12.06
CA ILE A 150 -11.45 5.37 -10.82
C ILE A 150 -10.66 5.84 -9.60
N VAL A 151 -9.34 5.70 -9.60
CA VAL A 151 -8.50 6.06 -8.45
C VAL A 151 -8.54 7.58 -8.21
N GLU A 152 -8.45 8.39 -9.25
CA GLU A 152 -8.52 9.86 -9.16
C GLU A 152 -9.90 10.34 -8.69
N SER A 153 -10.97 9.70 -9.10
CA SER A 153 -12.34 10.05 -8.65
C SER A 153 -12.58 9.76 -7.16
N LEU A 154 -11.84 8.83 -6.58
CA LEU A 154 -12.02 8.37 -5.21
C LEU A 154 -11.02 8.98 -4.22
N CYS A 155 -9.91 9.52 -4.70
CA CYS A 155 -8.82 10.05 -3.90
C CYS A 155 -8.26 11.36 -4.47
N GLU A 156 -8.41 12.46 -3.74
CA GLU A 156 -7.89 13.79 -4.14
C GLU A 156 -6.36 13.82 -4.30
N ALA A 157 -5.65 12.96 -3.58
CA ALA A 157 -4.19 12.83 -3.66
C ALA A 157 -3.74 11.75 -4.65
N ALA A 158 -4.63 11.23 -5.49
CA ALA A 158 -4.35 10.08 -6.34
C ALA A 158 -3.21 10.33 -7.32
N GLU A 159 -3.16 11.48 -7.95
CA GLU A 159 -2.11 11.82 -8.90
C GLU A 159 -0.73 11.82 -8.24
N PHE A 160 -0.61 12.40 -7.04
CA PHE A 160 0.60 12.37 -6.25
C PHE A 160 1.00 10.95 -5.86
N ILE A 161 0.05 10.16 -5.40
CA ILE A 161 0.31 8.78 -4.95
C ILE A 161 0.69 7.88 -6.12
N LEU A 162 0.01 8.00 -7.26
CA LEU A 162 0.25 7.17 -8.43
C LEU A 162 1.58 7.51 -9.12
N ARG A 163 1.77 8.78 -9.47
CA ARG A 163 2.90 9.22 -10.31
C ARG A 163 4.15 9.57 -9.53
N GLY A 164 4.02 9.82 -8.24
CA GLY A 164 5.14 10.23 -7.40
C GLY A 164 5.63 11.64 -7.68
N GLU A 165 4.81 12.48 -8.29
CA GLU A 165 5.09 13.87 -8.61
C GLU A 165 4.28 14.79 -7.72
N VAL A 166 4.96 15.72 -7.04
CA VAL A 166 4.32 16.83 -6.35
C VAL A 166 4.36 18.02 -7.30
N GLU A 167 3.29 18.31 -7.99
CA GLU A 167 3.05 19.72 -8.35
C GLU A 167 2.63 20.45 -7.06
N LEU A 168 3.57 21.18 -6.47
CA LEU A 168 3.22 22.11 -5.41
C LEU A 168 2.17 23.09 -5.97
N PRO A 169 1.00 23.22 -5.32
CA PRO A 169 -0.01 24.15 -5.80
C PRO A 169 0.59 25.56 -5.93
N PRO A 170 0.23 26.33 -6.97
CA PRO A 170 0.85 27.62 -7.30
C PRO A 170 0.66 28.73 -6.26
N ALA A 171 0.09 28.46 -5.11
CA ALA A 171 -0.28 29.44 -4.09
C ALA A 171 0.88 30.02 -3.26
N ALA A 172 2.12 29.56 -3.42
CA ALA A 172 3.26 30.06 -2.63
C ALA A 172 4.12 31.11 -3.35
N ARG A 173 3.72 31.64 -4.51
CA ARG A 173 4.51 32.63 -5.28
C ARG A 173 4.03 34.08 -5.17
N ALA A 174 3.10 34.39 -4.32
CA ALA A 174 2.61 35.74 -4.18
C ALA A 174 2.75 36.22 -2.74
N SER A 175 3.94 36.63 -2.33
CA SER A 175 4.16 37.70 -1.33
C SER A 175 5.62 38.12 -1.35
N LYS A 176 5.93 39.07 -2.18
CA LYS A 176 7.00 40.09 -1.95
C LYS A 176 6.42 41.44 -2.23
#